data_78141db9df37a2c599f8471979439d68
#
_entry.id   78141db9df37a2c599f8471979439d68
#
_cell.length_a   1.000
_cell.length_b   1.000
_cell.length_c   1.000
_cell.angle_alpha   90.00
_cell.angle_beta   90.00
_cell.angle_gamma   90.00
#
_symmetry.space_group_name_H-M   'P 1'
#
loop_
_entity.id
_entity.type
_entity.pdbx_description
1 polymer ?
#
loop_
_entity_poly.entity_id
_entity_poly.type
_entity_poly.pdbx_seq_one_letter_code
_entity_poly.pdbx_strand_id
1 'polypeptide(L)'
;MINLMYLVFIAMMAMNDTSSEVLSGFELVEKSLRESAATAADRNRKTLEELEAANRVNPTKVGEWYKKGVEVKKQSDELFEYIQQLKLRIIRQADGKDANVDQLQHKEDLDAASEIMLSPMGSEAAKLKKRLEAYRAAMSRMVDDPEKRAMLERAIDTKVPGKSGLNLRSWETALFENMPMASAVTILTKYQNDIRYVEGEALASIARSVDVGDYRVNKIVAQVVPKSQIVMSGTPYEAAIVLSAIDST
;
A
#
# COMPACT_ATOMS: atom_id res chain seq x y z
N MET A 1 -13.67 1.32 -9.78
CA MET A 1 -12.47 0.58 -10.20
C MET A 1 -12.84 -0.87 -10.40
N ILE A 2 -12.83 -1.34 -11.64
CA ILE A 2 -12.95 -2.78 -11.92
C ILE A 2 -11.73 -3.43 -11.29
N ASN A 3 -11.97 -4.40 -10.42
CA ASN A 3 -10.90 -5.07 -9.70
C ASN A 3 -9.99 -5.77 -10.73
N LEU A 4 -8.74 -5.29 -10.90
CA LEU A 4 -7.77 -5.86 -11.85
C LEU A 4 -7.58 -7.36 -11.64
N MET A 5 -7.69 -7.84 -10.39
CA MET A 5 -7.74 -9.26 -10.04
C MET A 5 -8.88 -10.00 -10.76
N TYR A 6 -10.05 -9.37 -10.91
CA TYR A 6 -11.18 -9.98 -11.63
C TYR A 6 -10.89 -10.11 -13.12
N LEU A 7 -10.21 -9.12 -13.70
CA LEU A 7 -9.79 -9.13 -15.11
C LEU A 7 -8.72 -10.20 -15.39
N VAL A 8 -7.73 -10.31 -14.50
CA VAL A 8 -6.72 -11.37 -14.53
C VAL A 8 -7.37 -12.74 -14.34
N PHE A 9 -8.35 -12.86 -13.44
CA PHE A 9 -9.04 -14.12 -13.17
C PHE A 9 -9.96 -14.58 -14.31
N ILE A 10 -10.66 -13.65 -14.98
CA ILE A 10 -11.45 -13.97 -16.18
C ILE A 10 -10.54 -14.43 -17.33
N ALA A 11 -9.40 -13.76 -17.50
CA ALA A 11 -8.39 -14.19 -18.46
C ALA A 11 -7.88 -15.61 -18.16
N MET A 12 -7.69 -15.97 -16.88
CA MET A 12 -7.32 -17.31 -16.44
C MET A 12 -8.39 -18.37 -16.74
N MET A 13 -9.68 -18.05 -16.63
CA MET A 13 -10.76 -18.99 -16.93
C MET A 13 -10.94 -19.27 -18.43
N ALA A 14 -10.52 -18.35 -19.28
CA ALA A 14 -10.57 -18.49 -20.74
C ALA A 14 -9.38 -19.27 -21.35
N MET A 15 -8.37 -19.61 -20.51
CA MET A 15 -7.07 -20.08 -20.97
C MET A 15 -6.92 -21.60 -21.05
N ASN A 16 -7.76 -22.28 -21.81
CA ASN A 16 -7.37 -23.62 -22.27
C ASN A 16 -6.56 -23.56 -23.61
N ASP A 17 -6.49 -22.38 -24.22
CA ASP A 17 -5.64 -22.06 -25.37
C ASP A 17 -5.10 -20.65 -25.18
N THR A 18 -3.89 -20.54 -24.59
CA THR A 18 -3.29 -19.23 -24.34
C THR A 18 -2.78 -18.63 -25.63
N SER A 19 -3.58 -17.75 -26.25
CA SER A 19 -3.16 -17.07 -27.47
C SER A 19 -2.01 -16.10 -27.20
N SER A 20 -1.13 -15.89 -28.15
CA SER A 20 -0.01 -14.95 -28.06
C SER A 20 -0.46 -13.52 -27.75
N GLU A 21 -1.69 -13.14 -28.18
CA GLU A 21 -2.29 -11.85 -27.87
C GLU A 21 -2.59 -11.69 -26.37
N VAL A 22 -3.09 -12.73 -25.72
CA VAL A 22 -3.36 -12.71 -24.26
C VAL A 22 -2.06 -12.58 -23.48
N LEU A 23 -1.02 -13.31 -23.84
CA LEU A 23 0.30 -13.22 -23.20
C LEU A 23 0.92 -11.82 -23.37
N SER A 24 0.79 -11.24 -24.56
CA SER A 24 1.21 -9.85 -24.81
C SER A 24 0.38 -8.83 -24.00
N GLY A 25 -0.89 -9.13 -23.76
CA GLY A 25 -1.75 -8.35 -22.87
C GLY A 25 -1.23 -8.35 -21.41
N PHE A 26 -0.75 -9.48 -20.92
CA PHE A 26 -0.13 -9.54 -19.58
C PHE A 26 1.14 -8.70 -19.48
N GLU A 27 2.00 -8.71 -20.48
CA GLU A 27 3.20 -7.85 -20.48
C GLU A 27 2.84 -6.36 -20.45
N LEU A 28 1.83 -5.96 -21.24
CA LEU A 28 1.37 -4.57 -21.25
C LEU A 28 0.84 -4.15 -19.87
N VAL A 29 0.05 -5.01 -19.23
CA VAL A 29 -0.47 -4.79 -17.88
C VAL A 29 0.68 -4.76 -16.86
N GLU A 30 1.62 -5.71 -16.94
CA GLU A 30 2.81 -5.74 -16.06
C GLU A 30 3.61 -4.43 -16.15
N LYS A 31 3.89 -3.98 -17.37
CA LYS A 31 4.61 -2.73 -17.61
C LYS A 31 3.88 -1.54 -16.99
N SER A 32 2.57 -1.43 -17.23
CA SER A 32 1.73 -0.36 -16.66
C SER A 32 1.72 -0.37 -15.14
N LEU A 33 1.65 -1.54 -14.51
CA LEU A 33 1.71 -1.70 -13.05
C LEU A 33 3.07 -1.30 -12.50
N ARG A 34 4.15 -1.65 -13.19
CA ARG A 34 5.53 -1.30 -12.80
C ARG A 34 5.74 0.22 -12.87
N GLU A 35 5.27 0.87 -13.92
CA GLU A 35 5.31 2.33 -14.06
C GLU A 35 4.46 3.02 -12.98
N SER A 36 3.28 2.50 -12.68
CA SER A 36 2.43 2.97 -11.59
C SER A 36 3.13 2.84 -10.23
N ALA A 37 3.76 1.70 -9.96
CA ALA A 37 4.51 1.46 -8.74
C ALA A 37 5.70 2.42 -8.59
N ALA A 38 6.42 2.71 -9.68
CA ALA A 38 7.53 3.67 -9.67
C ALA A 38 7.04 5.09 -9.36
N THR A 39 5.94 5.52 -10.00
CA THR A 39 5.32 6.83 -9.73
C THR A 39 4.84 6.95 -8.28
N ALA A 40 4.23 5.88 -7.74
CA ALA A 40 3.82 5.84 -6.35
C ALA A 40 5.03 5.90 -5.40
N ALA A 41 6.12 5.19 -5.70
CA ALA A 41 7.35 5.22 -4.90
C ALA A 41 7.95 6.63 -4.83
N ASP A 42 7.98 7.38 -5.95
CA ASP A 42 8.46 8.76 -5.97
C ASP A 42 7.61 9.71 -5.13
N ARG A 43 6.28 9.55 -5.19
CA ARG A 43 5.37 10.31 -4.35
C ARG A 43 5.58 9.98 -2.87
N ASN A 44 5.69 8.70 -2.52
CA ASN A 44 5.91 8.24 -1.15
C ASN A 44 7.23 8.76 -0.58
N ARG A 45 8.29 8.77 -1.39
CA ARG A 45 9.58 9.35 -1.04
C ARG A 45 9.46 10.82 -0.69
N LYS A 46 8.75 11.63 -1.51
CA LYS A 46 8.51 13.06 -1.24
C LYS A 46 7.78 13.28 0.09
N THR A 47 6.73 12.50 0.36
CA THR A 47 5.99 12.59 1.64
C THR A 47 6.91 12.28 2.83
N LEU A 48 7.80 11.31 2.71
CA LEU A 48 8.76 10.98 3.77
C LEU A 48 9.83 12.08 3.94
N GLU A 49 10.30 12.69 2.85
CA GLU A 49 11.22 13.83 2.87
C GLU A 49 10.58 15.06 3.55
N GLU A 50 9.28 15.31 3.31
CA GLU A 50 8.52 16.37 3.99
C GLU A 50 8.41 16.11 5.50
N LEU A 51 8.12 14.85 5.89
CA LEU A 51 8.14 14.44 7.30
C LEU A 51 9.53 14.59 7.95
N GLU A 52 10.60 14.27 7.21
CA GLU A 52 11.97 14.47 7.68
C GLU A 52 12.29 15.95 7.89
N ALA A 53 11.90 16.79 6.95
CA ALA A 53 12.08 18.25 7.06
C ALA A 53 11.33 18.82 8.27
N ALA A 54 10.09 18.40 8.47
CA ALA A 54 9.30 18.77 9.64
C ALA A 54 9.94 18.29 10.95
N ASN A 55 10.51 17.08 10.96
CA ASN A 55 11.22 16.53 12.11
C ASN A 55 12.49 17.31 12.44
N ARG A 56 13.21 17.82 11.45
CA ARG A 56 14.40 18.70 11.68
C ARG A 56 14.01 20.03 12.33
N VAL A 57 12.82 20.56 12.00
CA VAL A 57 12.32 21.80 12.60
C VAL A 57 11.81 21.58 14.03
N ASN A 58 11.06 20.51 14.27
CA ASN A 58 10.50 20.21 15.59
C ASN A 58 10.61 18.71 15.92
N PRO A 59 11.80 18.24 16.38
CA PRO A 59 12.04 16.83 16.71
C PRO A 59 11.16 16.29 17.84
N THR A 60 10.83 17.13 18.79
CA THR A 60 10.03 16.74 19.96
C THR A 60 8.61 16.37 19.57
N LYS A 61 8.05 17.07 18.58
CA LYS A 61 6.68 16.91 18.11
C LYS A 61 6.57 15.86 17.02
N VAL A 62 7.46 15.91 16.04
CA VAL A 62 7.39 15.11 14.81
C VAL A 62 8.16 13.79 14.92
N GLY A 63 9.10 13.68 15.87
CA GLY A 63 10.06 12.57 15.93
C GLY A 63 9.44 11.18 15.96
N GLU A 64 8.37 10.98 16.72
CA GLU A 64 7.68 9.69 16.79
C GLU A 64 6.94 9.35 15.48
N TRP A 65 6.37 10.34 14.83
CA TRP A 65 5.70 10.17 13.53
C TRP A 65 6.70 9.90 12.41
N TYR A 66 7.81 10.62 12.41
CA TYR A 66 8.89 10.37 11.45
C TYR A 66 9.46 8.95 11.60
N LYS A 67 9.72 8.47 12.81
CA LYS A 67 10.15 7.08 13.06
C LYS A 67 9.15 6.07 12.49
N LYS A 68 7.84 6.30 12.68
CA LYS A 68 6.78 5.45 12.09
C LYS A 68 6.84 5.49 10.56
N GLY A 69 7.03 6.66 9.96
CA GLY A 69 7.17 6.81 8.50
C GLY A 69 8.37 6.05 7.94
N VAL A 70 9.51 6.12 8.62
CA VAL A 70 10.71 5.34 8.25
C VAL A 70 10.46 3.84 8.36
N GLU A 71 9.76 3.39 9.39
CA GLU A 71 9.42 1.96 9.55
C GLU A 71 8.45 1.47 8.46
N VAL A 72 7.44 2.29 8.09
CA VAL A 72 6.54 2.00 6.96
C VAL A 72 7.35 1.83 5.68
N LYS A 73 8.26 2.76 5.38
CA LYS A 73 9.11 2.70 4.19
C LYS A 73 9.97 1.43 4.17
N LYS A 74 10.62 1.12 5.29
CA LYS A 74 11.49 -0.05 5.44
C LYS A 74 10.72 -1.35 5.18
N GLN A 75 9.58 -1.55 5.83
CA GLN A 75 8.77 -2.76 5.65
C GLN A 75 8.24 -2.90 4.22
N SER A 76 7.88 -1.79 3.59
CA SER A 76 7.43 -1.76 2.19
C SER A 76 8.55 -2.14 1.23
N ASP A 77 9.75 -1.61 1.42
CA ASP A 77 10.90 -1.92 0.58
C ASP A 77 11.35 -3.38 0.74
N GLU A 78 11.39 -3.90 1.97
CA GLU A 78 11.75 -5.30 2.23
C GLU A 78 10.78 -6.28 1.55
N LEU A 79 9.48 -6.00 1.60
CA LEU A 79 8.49 -6.86 0.96
C LEU A 79 8.50 -6.70 -0.56
N PHE A 80 8.67 -5.47 -1.07
CA PHE A 80 8.80 -5.19 -2.50
C PHE A 80 9.98 -5.93 -3.10
N GLU A 81 11.14 -5.85 -2.46
CA GLU A 81 12.37 -6.52 -2.92
C GLU A 81 12.23 -8.05 -2.83
N TYR A 82 11.62 -8.58 -1.78
CA TYR A 82 11.35 -10.01 -1.70
C TYR A 82 10.51 -10.50 -2.89
N ILE A 83 9.47 -9.76 -3.27
CA ILE A 83 8.67 -10.09 -4.46
C ILE A 83 9.50 -9.96 -5.75
N GLN A 84 10.38 -8.95 -5.84
CA GLN A 84 11.27 -8.78 -6.98
C GLN A 84 12.19 -9.99 -7.16
N GLN A 85 12.73 -10.53 -6.07
CA GLN A 85 13.56 -11.73 -6.12
C GLN A 85 12.75 -12.96 -6.54
N LEU A 86 11.51 -13.10 -6.12
CA LEU A 86 10.63 -14.18 -6.60
C LEU A 86 10.37 -14.07 -8.10
N LYS A 87 10.07 -12.88 -8.62
CA LYS A 87 9.90 -12.64 -10.05
C LYS A 87 11.14 -13.06 -10.84
N LEU A 88 12.31 -12.59 -10.41
CA LEU A 88 13.59 -12.94 -11.05
C LEU A 88 13.85 -14.45 -11.07
N ARG A 89 13.50 -15.15 -9.99
CA ARG A 89 13.66 -16.62 -9.92
C ARG A 89 12.73 -17.32 -10.90
N ILE A 90 11.48 -16.90 -11.01
CA ILE A 90 10.51 -17.47 -11.97
C ILE A 90 10.98 -17.22 -13.40
N ILE A 91 11.38 -16.00 -13.73
CA ILE A 91 11.87 -15.64 -15.09
C ILE A 91 13.13 -16.44 -15.43
N ARG A 92 14.07 -16.56 -14.51
CA ARG A 92 15.30 -17.34 -14.74
C ARG A 92 15.03 -18.84 -14.85
N GLN A 93 13.99 -19.33 -14.24
CA GLN A 93 13.59 -20.74 -14.38
C GLN A 93 13.10 -21.03 -15.81
N ALA A 94 12.32 -20.11 -16.41
CA ALA A 94 11.82 -20.26 -17.77
C ALA A 94 12.85 -19.88 -18.85
N ASP A 95 13.50 -18.73 -18.70
CA ASP A 95 14.32 -18.08 -19.74
C ASP A 95 15.84 -18.29 -19.55
N GLY A 96 16.26 -18.94 -18.44
CA GLY A 96 17.67 -19.19 -18.14
C GLY A 96 18.34 -18.09 -17.32
N LYS A 97 19.62 -18.30 -16.98
CA LYS A 97 20.37 -17.46 -16.03
C LYS A 97 20.54 -16.00 -16.46
N ASP A 98 20.66 -15.78 -17.76
CA ASP A 98 20.88 -14.45 -18.37
C ASP A 98 19.57 -13.76 -18.78
N ALA A 99 18.45 -14.24 -18.24
CA ALA A 99 17.11 -13.73 -18.56
C ALA A 99 16.95 -12.25 -18.28
N ASN A 100 16.35 -11.53 -19.23
CA ASN A 100 16.03 -10.12 -19.11
C ASN A 100 14.58 -9.95 -18.64
N VAL A 101 14.39 -9.26 -17.52
CA VAL A 101 13.06 -8.97 -16.94
C VAL A 101 12.16 -8.16 -17.89
N ASP A 102 12.77 -7.35 -18.77
CA ASP A 102 12.06 -6.49 -19.71
C ASP A 102 11.69 -7.18 -21.03
N GLN A 103 12.16 -8.42 -21.24
CA GLN A 103 11.94 -9.19 -22.46
C GLN A 103 11.75 -10.67 -22.12
N LEU A 104 10.52 -11.04 -21.75
CA LEU A 104 10.18 -12.42 -21.46
C LEU A 104 10.17 -13.25 -22.75
N GLN A 105 10.89 -14.37 -22.81
CA GLN A 105 11.00 -15.23 -23.98
C GLN A 105 9.95 -16.35 -23.95
N HIS A 106 9.88 -17.11 -22.85
CA HIS A 106 8.96 -18.24 -22.68
C HIS A 106 7.74 -17.85 -21.84
N LYS A 107 6.96 -16.90 -22.33
CA LYS A 107 5.79 -16.30 -21.65
C LYS A 107 4.73 -17.32 -21.26
N GLU A 108 4.58 -18.36 -22.11
CA GLU A 108 3.64 -19.47 -22.02
C GLU A 108 4.06 -20.57 -21.05
N ASP A 109 5.30 -20.54 -20.55
CA ASP A 109 5.80 -21.58 -19.63
C ASP A 109 4.89 -21.72 -18.42
N LEU A 110 4.31 -22.94 -18.22
CA LEU A 110 3.35 -23.25 -17.17
C LEU A 110 4.02 -23.84 -15.92
N ASP A 111 5.26 -24.25 -16.01
CA ASP A 111 5.97 -25.01 -14.97
C ASP A 111 6.80 -24.09 -14.08
N ALA A 112 7.46 -23.08 -14.65
CA ALA A 112 8.40 -22.22 -13.94
C ALA A 112 7.79 -21.56 -12.67
N ALA A 113 6.56 -21.07 -12.76
CA ALA A 113 5.87 -20.49 -11.61
C ALA A 113 5.53 -21.53 -10.56
N SER A 114 5.04 -22.71 -10.99
CA SER A 114 4.67 -23.82 -10.10
C SER A 114 5.91 -24.36 -9.36
N GLU A 115 7.01 -24.58 -10.06
CA GLU A 115 8.24 -25.11 -9.48
C GLU A 115 8.85 -24.17 -8.42
N ILE A 116 8.86 -22.87 -8.66
CA ILE A 116 9.43 -21.88 -7.73
C ILE A 116 8.47 -21.63 -6.56
N MET A 117 7.17 -21.48 -6.83
CA MET A 117 6.22 -21.00 -5.83
C MET A 117 5.59 -22.11 -4.99
N LEU A 118 5.42 -23.32 -5.55
CA LEU A 118 4.72 -24.43 -4.93
C LEU A 118 5.62 -25.62 -4.53
N SER A 119 6.93 -25.40 -4.50
CA SER A 119 7.92 -26.45 -4.17
C SER A 119 7.56 -27.18 -2.87
N PRO A 120 7.58 -28.54 -2.87
CA PRO A 120 7.30 -29.35 -1.68
C PRO A 120 8.28 -29.10 -0.52
N MET A 121 9.51 -28.66 -0.82
CA MET A 121 10.56 -28.40 0.17
C MET A 121 10.41 -27.03 0.88
N GLY A 122 9.31 -26.32 0.63
CA GLY A 122 9.02 -25.04 1.28
C GLY A 122 8.40 -24.06 0.30
N SER A 123 7.06 -24.00 0.30
CA SER A 123 6.29 -23.14 -0.60
C SER A 123 6.62 -21.65 -0.43
N GLU A 124 7.25 -21.05 -1.46
CA GLU A 124 7.47 -19.61 -1.49
C GLU A 124 6.15 -18.84 -1.53
N ALA A 125 5.11 -19.39 -2.16
CA ALA A 125 3.77 -18.81 -2.16
C ALA A 125 3.19 -18.71 -0.75
N ALA A 126 3.34 -19.74 0.09
CA ALA A 126 2.89 -19.71 1.47
C ALA A 126 3.68 -18.68 2.31
N LYS A 127 4.99 -18.56 2.08
CA LYS A 127 5.82 -17.52 2.72
C LYS A 127 5.40 -16.13 2.27
N LEU A 128 5.14 -15.93 0.98
CA LEU A 128 4.66 -14.66 0.42
C LEU A 128 3.32 -14.28 1.04
N LYS A 129 2.36 -15.20 1.08
CA LYS A 129 1.05 -14.98 1.71
C LYS A 129 1.19 -14.49 3.15
N LYS A 130 1.97 -15.21 3.96
CA LYS A 130 2.22 -14.83 5.35
C LYS A 130 2.84 -13.43 5.47
N ARG A 131 3.79 -13.08 4.59
CA ARG A 131 4.41 -11.76 4.59
C ARG A 131 3.42 -10.66 4.17
N LEU A 132 2.58 -10.91 3.15
CA LEU A 132 1.52 -10.00 2.73
C LEU A 132 0.50 -9.75 3.86
N GLU A 133 0.08 -10.80 4.55
CA GLU A 133 -0.86 -10.70 5.67
C GLU A 133 -0.26 -9.94 6.87
N ALA A 134 1.02 -10.19 7.19
CA ALA A 134 1.73 -9.47 8.25
C ALA A 134 1.91 -7.98 7.89
N TYR A 135 2.29 -7.68 6.65
CA TYR A 135 2.42 -6.31 6.15
C TYR A 135 1.09 -5.57 6.19
N ARG A 136 0.01 -6.19 5.68
CA ARG A 136 -1.35 -5.65 5.75
C ARG A 136 -1.75 -5.30 7.17
N ALA A 137 -1.54 -6.22 8.12
CA ALA A 137 -1.86 -6.00 9.53
C ALA A 137 -1.03 -4.88 10.16
N ALA A 138 0.25 -4.73 9.78
CA ALA A 138 1.12 -3.66 10.26
C ALA A 138 0.65 -2.30 9.72
N MET A 139 0.38 -2.20 8.42
CA MET A 139 -0.05 -0.95 7.79
C MET A 139 -1.45 -0.51 8.25
N SER A 140 -2.38 -1.46 8.44
CA SER A 140 -3.73 -1.15 8.97
C SER A 140 -3.70 -0.50 10.35
N ARG A 141 -2.68 -0.76 11.17
CA ARG A 141 -2.50 -0.10 12.48
C ARG A 141 -2.00 1.33 12.38
N MET A 142 -1.41 1.71 11.24
CA MET A 142 -0.89 3.06 11.01
C MET A 142 -1.96 4.02 10.45
N VAL A 143 -3.14 3.51 10.11
CA VAL A 143 -4.24 4.27 9.52
C VAL A 143 -5.42 4.32 10.47
N ASP A 144 -5.75 5.52 10.96
CA ASP A 144 -6.83 5.72 11.93
C ASP A 144 -8.21 5.71 11.28
N ASP A 145 -8.32 6.15 10.03
CA ASP A 145 -9.56 6.23 9.27
C ASP A 145 -10.09 4.82 8.90
N PRO A 146 -11.29 4.43 9.38
CA PRO A 146 -11.85 3.10 9.14
C PRO A 146 -12.10 2.79 7.66
N GLU A 147 -12.51 3.78 6.86
CA GLU A 147 -12.76 3.58 5.43
C GLU A 147 -11.46 3.32 4.68
N LYS A 148 -10.43 4.10 4.97
CA LYS A 148 -9.09 3.91 4.40
C LYS A 148 -8.49 2.57 4.83
N ARG A 149 -8.63 2.19 6.10
CA ARG A 149 -8.20 0.88 6.59
C ARG A 149 -8.86 -0.25 5.80
N ALA A 150 -10.17 -0.18 5.57
CA ALA A 150 -10.87 -1.16 4.76
C ALA A 150 -10.38 -1.19 3.29
N MET A 151 -9.98 -0.04 2.74
CA MET A 151 -9.37 0.03 1.39
C MET A 151 -8.00 -0.66 1.36
N LEU A 152 -7.14 -0.44 2.36
CA LEU A 152 -5.83 -1.08 2.49
C LEU A 152 -5.97 -2.61 2.62
N GLU A 153 -6.92 -3.07 3.43
CA GLU A 153 -7.19 -4.50 3.63
C GLU A 153 -7.67 -5.18 2.35
N ARG A 154 -8.40 -4.47 1.48
CA ARG A 154 -8.81 -4.96 0.16
C ARG A 154 -7.70 -4.92 -0.88
N ALA A 155 -6.78 -3.96 -0.80
CA ALA A 155 -5.67 -3.84 -1.75
C ALA A 155 -4.75 -5.06 -1.67
N ILE A 156 -4.42 -5.51 -0.44
CA ILE A 156 -3.60 -6.71 -0.20
C ILE A 156 -4.52 -7.85 0.29
N ASP A 157 -5.42 -8.30 -0.59
CA ASP A 157 -6.27 -9.45 -0.29
C ASP A 157 -5.58 -10.75 -0.71
N THR A 158 -5.52 -11.70 0.22
CA THR A 158 -4.99 -13.05 0.03
C THR A 158 -6.10 -14.11 0.04
N LYS A 159 -7.35 -13.69 -0.13
CA LYS A 159 -8.47 -14.60 -0.31
C LYS A 159 -8.50 -15.10 -1.75
N VAL A 160 -8.94 -16.35 -1.93
CA VAL A 160 -9.14 -16.89 -3.28
C VAL A 160 -10.29 -16.15 -3.94
N PRO A 161 -10.09 -15.51 -5.09
CA PRO A 161 -11.19 -14.90 -5.81
C PRO A 161 -12.10 -15.96 -6.39
N GLY A 162 -13.38 -15.94 -6.07
CA GLY A 162 -14.41 -16.76 -6.68
C GLY A 162 -14.99 -17.87 -5.79
N LYS A 163 -16.21 -18.15 -6.02
CA LYS A 163 -17.18 -19.13 -5.53
C LYS A 163 -16.81 -20.00 -4.34
N SER A 164 -17.55 -19.82 -3.25
CA SER A 164 -17.92 -20.87 -2.27
C SER A 164 -18.44 -22.11 -2.99
N GLY A 165 -17.62 -23.11 -3.19
CA GLY A 165 -18.00 -24.37 -3.81
C GLY A 165 -16.94 -25.43 -3.55
N LEU A 166 -17.33 -26.69 -3.58
CA LEU A 166 -16.67 -27.91 -3.15
C LEU A 166 -15.21 -28.20 -3.65
N ASN A 167 -14.60 -27.32 -4.42
CA ASN A 167 -13.18 -27.37 -4.81
C ASN A 167 -12.47 -26.09 -4.36
N LEU A 168 -12.19 -25.99 -3.07
CA LEU A 168 -11.38 -24.91 -2.49
C LEU A 168 -9.91 -25.13 -2.82
N ARG A 169 -9.46 -24.64 -3.99
CA ARG A 169 -8.01 -24.46 -4.21
C ARG A 169 -7.48 -23.47 -3.18
N SER A 170 -6.30 -23.72 -2.65
CA SER A 170 -5.64 -22.74 -1.80
C SER A 170 -5.31 -21.48 -2.61
N TRP A 171 -5.06 -20.33 -1.94
CA TRP A 171 -4.63 -19.11 -2.61
C TRP A 171 -3.36 -19.34 -3.42
N GLU A 172 -2.44 -20.13 -2.88
CA GLU A 172 -1.17 -20.48 -3.47
C GLU A 172 -1.36 -21.24 -4.79
N THR A 173 -2.16 -22.30 -4.76
CA THR A 173 -2.45 -23.11 -5.96
C THR A 173 -3.31 -22.35 -6.97
N ALA A 174 -4.23 -21.51 -6.51
CA ALA A 174 -5.07 -20.73 -7.42
C ALA A 174 -4.28 -19.69 -8.23
N LEU A 175 -3.17 -19.18 -7.70
CA LEU A 175 -2.37 -18.14 -8.37
C LEU A 175 -1.16 -18.67 -9.13
N PHE A 176 -0.62 -19.85 -8.79
CA PHE A 176 0.68 -20.28 -9.31
C PHE A 176 0.69 -21.68 -9.91
N GLU A 177 -0.37 -22.50 -9.74
CA GLU A 177 -0.42 -23.85 -10.32
C GLU A 177 -0.82 -23.80 -11.79
N ASN A 178 0.02 -24.34 -12.68
CA ASN A 178 -0.18 -24.37 -14.13
C ASN A 178 -0.50 -22.97 -14.69
N MET A 179 0.21 -21.97 -14.21
CA MET A 179 0.02 -20.57 -14.60
C MET A 179 1.12 -20.13 -15.57
N PRO A 180 0.76 -19.52 -16.72
CA PRO A 180 1.77 -18.97 -17.62
C PRO A 180 2.72 -18.01 -16.89
N MET A 181 4.02 -18.10 -17.19
CA MET A 181 5.06 -17.29 -16.55
C MET A 181 4.71 -15.79 -16.60
N ALA A 182 4.24 -15.29 -17.76
CA ALA A 182 3.83 -13.89 -17.90
C ALA A 182 2.70 -13.50 -16.93
N SER A 183 1.74 -14.38 -16.69
CA SER A 183 0.65 -14.16 -15.74
C SER A 183 1.14 -14.13 -14.30
N ALA A 184 1.99 -15.09 -13.90
CA ALA A 184 2.56 -15.15 -12.57
C ALA A 184 3.40 -13.89 -12.25
N VAL A 185 4.22 -13.43 -13.19
CA VAL A 185 5.01 -12.19 -13.10
C VAL A 185 4.10 -10.98 -12.95
N THR A 186 3.02 -10.90 -13.73
CA THR A 186 2.03 -9.81 -13.65
C THR A 186 1.34 -9.76 -12.28
N ILE A 187 0.97 -10.92 -11.72
CA ILE A 187 0.37 -11.02 -10.38
C ILE A 187 1.35 -10.52 -9.31
N LEU A 188 2.62 -10.90 -9.39
CA LEU A 188 3.64 -10.44 -8.46
C LEU A 188 3.88 -8.93 -8.59
N THR A 189 3.89 -8.38 -9.81
CA THR A 189 3.98 -6.92 -10.05
C THR A 189 2.75 -6.18 -9.53
N LYS A 190 1.56 -6.79 -9.61
CA LYS A 190 0.35 -6.24 -8.99
C LYS A 190 0.54 -6.09 -7.48
N TYR A 191 1.07 -7.09 -6.78
CA TYR A 191 1.35 -6.96 -5.35
C TYR A 191 2.42 -5.91 -5.05
N GLN A 192 3.43 -5.76 -5.88
CA GLN A 192 4.41 -4.68 -5.74
C GLN A 192 3.76 -3.29 -5.87
N ASN A 193 2.85 -3.12 -6.83
CA ASN A 193 2.09 -1.88 -6.98
C ASN A 193 1.16 -1.60 -5.78
N ASP A 194 0.49 -2.63 -5.26
CA ASP A 194 -0.36 -2.50 -4.09
C ASP A 194 0.42 -2.14 -2.82
N ILE A 195 1.64 -2.68 -2.65
CA ILE A 195 2.54 -2.31 -1.55
C ILE A 195 2.85 -0.81 -1.62
N ARG A 196 3.17 -0.27 -2.80
CA ARG A 196 3.44 1.18 -2.96
C ARG A 196 2.21 2.04 -2.72
N TYR A 197 1.03 1.57 -3.11
CA TYR A 197 -0.23 2.23 -2.78
C TYR A 197 -0.49 2.26 -1.27
N VAL A 198 -0.36 1.11 -0.60
CA VAL A 198 -0.57 0.98 0.85
C VAL A 198 0.45 1.80 1.65
N GLU A 199 1.72 1.79 1.24
CA GLU A 199 2.78 2.64 1.79
C GLU A 199 2.37 4.12 1.73
N GLY A 200 1.89 4.58 0.57
CA GLY A 200 1.47 5.97 0.38
C GLY A 200 0.30 6.38 1.28
N GLU A 201 -0.71 5.52 1.43
CA GLU A 201 -1.83 5.80 2.32
C GLU A 201 -1.43 5.82 3.80
N ALA A 202 -0.51 4.92 4.21
CA ALA A 202 0.03 4.92 5.57
C ALA A 202 0.86 6.18 5.85
N LEU A 203 1.75 6.58 4.94
CA LEU A 203 2.54 7.81 5.06
C LEU A 203 1.65 9.06 5.09
N ALA A 204 0.63 9.13 4.23
CA ALA A 204 -0.33 10.22 4.24
C ALA A 204 -1.16 10.29 5.52
N SER A 205 -1.47 9.15 6.14
CA SER A 205 -2.13 9.12 7.46
C SER A 205 -1.21 9.65 8.55
N ILE A 206 0.06 9.24 8.54
CA ILE A 206 1.09 9.72 9.48
C ILE A 206 1.29 11.24 9.33
N ALA A 207 1.42 11.75 8.11
CA ALA A 207 1.60 13.18 7.83
C ALA A 207 0.43 14.01 8.37
N ARG A 208 -0.82 13.56 8.15
CA ARG A 208 -2.00 14.22 8.72
C ARG A 208 -2.02 14.23 10.24
N SER A 209 -1.52 13.19 10.89
CA SER A 209 -1.45 13.14 12.35
C SER A 209 -0.46 14.14 12.92
N VAL A 210 0.58 14.51 12.17
CA VAL A 210 1.49 15.61 12.50
C VAL A 210 0.76 16.95 12.45
N ASP A 211 -0.03 17.22 11.39
CA ASP A 211 -0.74 18.48 11.19
C ASP A 211 -1.85 18.67 12.25
N VAL A 212 -2.62 17.62 12.55
CA VAL A 212 -3.66 17.64 13.61
C VAL A 212 -3.04 17.90 14.99
N GLY A 213 -1.79 17.46 15.21
CA GLY A 213 -1.03 17.79 16.42
C GLY A 213 -0.71 19.28 16.55
N ASP A 214 -0.80 20.08 15.48
CA ASP A 214 -0.58 21.54 15.51
C ASP A 214 -1.73 22.31 16.17
N TYR A 215 -2.93 21.74 16.22
CA TYR A 215 -4.06 22.34 16.93
C TYR A 215 -4.12 21.95 18.44
N ARG A 216 -2.99 21.54 19.05
CA ARG A 216 -2.95 21.42 20.51
C ARG A 216 -2.98 22.80 21.14
N VAL A 217 -4.17 23.20 21.51
CA VAL A 217 -4.42 24.35 22.35
C VAL A 217 -3.71 24.13 23.69
N ASN A 218 -2.58 24.79 23.90
CA ASN A 218 -1.83 24.71 25.15
C ASN A 218 -2.48 25.56 26.24
N LYS A 219 -3.28 26.54 25.84
CA LYS A 219 -3.91 27.48 26.76
C LYS A 219 -5.26 27.95 26.24
N ILE A 220 -6.28 27.76 27.04
CA ILE A 220 -7.58 28.38 26.82
C ILE A 220 -7.62 29.68 27.61
N VAL A 221 -7.80 30.78 26.92
CA VAL A 221 -7.94 32.11 27.54
C VAL A 221 -9.38 32.58 27.35
N ALA A 222 -10.01 32.93 28.45
CA ALA A 222 -11.31 33.59 28.38
C ALA A 222 -11.08 35.09 28.17
N GLN A 223 -11.59 35.61 27.05
CA GLN A 223 -11.52 37.01 26.72
C GLN A 223 -12.93 37.62 26.86
N VAL A 224 -13.02 38.67 27.63
CA VAL A 224 -14.25 39.41 27.79
C VAL A 224 -14.32 40.49 26.71
N VAL A 225 -15.33 40.40 25.85
CA VAL A 225 -15.59 41.40 24.79
C VAL A 225 -16.82 42.21 25.21
N PRO A 226 -16.62 43.43 25.73
CA PRO A 226 -17.74 44.27 26.13
C PRO A 226 -18.51 44.78 24.91
N LYS A 227 -19.84 44.86 25.03
CA LYS A 227 -20.71 45.45 23.99
C LYS A 227 -20.50 46.97 23.88
N SER A 228 -20.11 47.59 24.99
CA SER A 228 -19.68 49.00 25.05
C SER A 228 -18.60 49.16 26.09
N GLN A 229 -17.60 50.00 25.78
CA GLN A 229 -16.53 50.36 26.71
C GLN A 229 -16.96 51.47 27.69
N ILE A 230 -18.07 52.14 27.42
CA ILE A 230 -18.63 53.19 28.29
C ILE A 230 -20.05 52.81 28.66
N VAL A 231 -20.30 52.74 29.97
CA VAL A 231 -21.63 52.39 30.52
C VAL A 231 -22.03 53.47 31.51
N MET A 232 -23.24 53.98 31.43
CA MET A 232 -23.76 54.97 32.41
C MET A 232 -24.14 54.27 33.72
N SER A 233 -23.90 54.98 34.82
CA SER A 233 -24.26 54.48 36.16
C SER A 233 -25.76 54.14 36.23
N GLY A 234 -26.06 52.88 36.64
CA GLY A 234 -27.41 52.38 36.73
C GLY A 234 -27.90 51.56 35.51
N THR A 235 -27.11 51.44 34.45
CA THR A 235 -27.43 50.57 33.31
C THR A 235 -26.67 49.22 33.42
N PRO A 236 -27.24 48.10 32.93
CA PRO A 236 -26.58 46.82 32.98
C PRO A 236 -25.38 46.76 32.07
N TYR A 237 -24.25 46.17 32.52
CA TYR A 237 -23.06 45.92 31.73
C TYR A 237 -23.24 44.58 30.97
N GLU A 238 -23.25 44.65 29.64
CA GLU A 238 -23.33 43.46 28.77
C GLU A 238 -21.96 43.17 28.13
N ALA A 239 -21.49 41.95 28.28
CA ALA A 239 -20.26 41.48 27.64
C ALA A 239 -20.42 40.05 27.18
N ALA A 240 -19.80 39.71 26.08
CA ALA A 240 -19.64 38.32 25.63
C ALA A 240 -18.32 37.74 26.16
N ILE A 241 -18.38 36.51 26.65
CA ILE A 241 -17.13 35.76 27.01
C ILE A 241 -16.79 34.87 25.82
N VAL A 242 -15.67 35.15 25.19
CA VAL A 242 -15.12 34.35 24.10
C VAL A 242 -13.98 33.52 24.63
N LEU A 243 -14.04 32.20 24.43
CA LEU A 243 -12.93 31.30 24.68
C LEU A 243 -12.02 31.28 23.45
N SER A 244 -10.81 31.79 23.61
CA SER A 244 -9.77 31.75 22.58
C SER A 244 -8.75 30.67 22.91
N ALA A 245 -8.47 29.84 21.93
CA ALA A 245 -7.40 28.86 21.98
C ALA A 245 -6.09 29.55 21.54
N ILE A 246 -5.07 29.53 22.37
CA ILE A 246 -3.76 30.14 22.06
C ILE A 246 -2.70 29.05 22.19
N ASP A 247 -1.85 28.97 21.18
CA ASP A 247 -0.56 28.26 21.28
C ASP A 247 0.48 29.31 21.75
N SER A 248 1.17 29.01 22.84
CA SER A 248 2.12 29.91 23.50
C SER A 248 3.58 29.41 23.37
N THR A 249 3.86 28.55 22.37
CA THR A 249 5.24 28.13 22.08
C THR A 249 5.88 28.96 21.02
#